data_083f98abd6b4bdd1dc132b70615a36c8
#
_entry.id   083f98abd6b4bdd1dc132b70615a36c8
#
_cell.length_a   1.000
_cell.length_b   1.000
_cell.length_c   1.000
_cell.angle_alpha   90.00
_cell.angle_beta   90.00
_cell.angle_gamma   90.00
#
_symmetry.space_group_name_H-M   'P 1'
#
loop_
_entity.id
_entity.type
_entity.pdbx_description
1 polymer ?
#
loop_
_entity_poly.entity_id
_entity_poly.type
_entity_poly.pdbx_seq_one_letter_code
_entity_poly.pdbx_strand_id
1 'polypeptide(L)'
;MNKNRKMVIVLLFAFVVCFSLSGCTLQDRIEEYSSDKEQCYLNTENVTRFSYKGNDYTILADTVSNGGLGEWIGYIRPLAAIDENGKILLQENVETVTFQSLADLAEKAPEAAYIIPFLNVYAAPNADDYLIVDVNGGYHKAVISENVKDSDTVFDFKKTEESINDSFEVNPENATQLLWGGTVYQVTSDMVSD
;
A
#
# COMPACT_ATOMS: atom_id res chain seq x y z
N MET A 1 -11.51 -0.95 54.13
CA MET A 1 -11.24 -0.47 52.74
C MET A 1 -12.30 0.55 52.41
N ASN A 2 -11.91 1.79 52.13
CA ASN A 2 -12.77 2.97 52.04
C ASN A 2 -13.74 2.84 50.83
N LYS A 3 -15.02 3.20 51.00
CA LYS A 3 -16.09 3.08 49.98
C LYS A 3 -15.68 3.71 48.66
N ASN A 4 -14.96 4.84 48.71
CA ASN A 4 -14.47 5.52 47.52
C ASN A 4 -13.36 4.74 46.76
N ARG A 5 -12.52 3.98 47.47
CA ARG A 5 -11.51 3.11 46.83
C ARG A 5 -12.12 1.95 46.07
N LYS A 6 -13.22 1.36 46.60
CA LYS A 6 -13.94 0.29 45.90
C LYS A 6 -14.63 0.79 44.66
N MET A 7 -15.20 2.01 44.69
CA MET A 7 -15.86 2.62 43.53
C MET A 7 -14.88 2.95 42.41
N VAL A 8 -13.69 3.45 42.74
CA VAL A 8 -12.62 3.75 41.75
C VAL A 8 -12.11 2.47 41.10
N ILE A 9 -11.95 1.37 41.86
CA ILE A 9 -11.50 0.08 41.32
C ILE A 9 -12.56 -0.50 40.37
N VAL A 10 -13.85 -0.42 40.71
CA VAL A 10 -14.95 -0.89 39.83
C VAL A 10 -15.04 -0.07 38.56
N LEU A 11 -14.86 1.26 38.62
CA LEU A 11 -14.83 2.14 37.44
C LEU A 11 -13.62 1.86 36.54
N LEU A 12 -12.43 1.63 37.11
CA LEU A 12 -11.23 1.26 36.35
C LEU A 12 -11.41 -0.12 35.67
N PHE A 13 -12.03 -1.08 36.36
CA PHE A 13 -12.28 -2.40 35.79
C PHE A 13 -13.32 -2.36 34.65
N ALA A 14 -14.39 -1.57 34.81
CA ALA A 14 -15.38 -1.35 33.75
C ALA A 14 -14.75 -0.65 32.52
N PHE A 15 -13.83 0.29 32.74
CA PHE A 15 -13.13 0.98 31.67
C PHE A 15 -12.22 0.01 30.86
N VAL A 16 -11.46 -0.84 31.56
CA VAL A 16 -10.58 -1.85 30.91
C VAL A 16 -11.41 -2.88 30.14
N VAL A 17 -12.58 -3.31 30.67
CA VAL A 17 -13.45 -4.25 29.97
C VAL A 17 -14.09 -3.63 28.73
N CYS A 18 -14.48 -2.35 28.77
CA CYS A 18 -15.00 -1.65 27.58
C CYS A 18 -13.95 -1.52 26.45
N PHE A 19 -12.67 -1.28 26.79
CA PHE A 19 -11.61 -1.21 25.77
C PHE A 19 -11.27 -2.57 25.17
N SER A 20 -11.33 -3.64 25.93
CA SER A 20 -11.07 -5.00 25.42
C SER A 20 -12.19 -5.52 24.50
N LEU A 21 -13.43 -5.05 24.66
CA LEU A 21 -14.54 -5.44 23.79
C LEU A 21 -14.60 -4.65 22.48
N SER A 22 -14.04 -3.43 22.46
CA SER A 22 -14.02 -2.59 21.23
C SER A 22 -12.96 -3.04 20.22
N GLY A 23 -11.87 -3.66 20.69
CA GLY A 23 -10.77 -4.13 19.82
C GLY A 23 -11.18 -5.31 18.92
N CYS A 24 -11.92 -6.28 19.46
CA CYS A 24 -12.36 -7.45 18.70
C CYS A 24 -13.31 -7.12 17.55
N THR A 25 -14.23 -6.18 17.74
CA THR A 25 -15.25 -5.85 16.71
C THR A 25 -14.70 -5.12 15.49
N LEU A 26 -13.59 -4.39 15.62
CA LEU A 26 -12.95 -3.72 14.49
C LEU A 26 -12.14 -4.72 13.65
N GLN A 27 -11.41 -5.61 14.30
CA GLN A 27 -10.62 -6.64 13.64
C GLN A 27 -11.53 -7.66 12.93
N ASP A 28 -12.61 -8.10 13.58
CA ASP A 28 -13.62 -8.99 12.98
C ASP A 28 -14.25 -8.36 11.72
N ARG A 29 -14.53 -7.04 11.74
CA ARG A 29 -15.06 -6.32 10.56
C ARG A 29 -14.04 -6.19 9.43
N ILE A 30 -12.77 -5.99 9.74
CA ILE A 30 -11.71 -5.92 8.72
C ILE A 30 -11.51 -7.30 8.11
N GLU A 31 -11.52 -8.37 8.90
CA GLU A 31 -11.43 -9.75 8.41
C GLU A 31 -12.66 -10.12 7.57
N GLU A 32 -13.86 -9.78 8.02
CA GLU A 32 -15.11 -9.99 7.28
C GLU A 32 -15.10 -9.20 5.95
N TYR A 33 -14.65 -7.95 5.96
CA TYR A 33 -14.58 -7.11 4.76
C TYR A 33 -13.53 -7.57 3.75
N SER A 34 -12.45 -8.22 4.21
CA SER A 34 -11.40 -8.76 3.35
C SER A 34 -11.60 -10.23 2.97
N SER A 35 -12.50 -10.96 3.65
CA SER A 35 -12.67 -12.40 3.47
C SER A 35 -13.23 -12.80 2.10
N ASP A 36 -13.93 -11.88 1.42
CA ASP A 36 -14.48 -12.06 0.07
C ASP A 36 -13.53 -11.57 -1.03
N LYS A 37 -12.37 -11.00 -0.66
CA LYS A 37 -11.39 -10.48 -1.62
C LYS A 37 -10.37 -11.55 -1.99
N GLU A 38 -10.08 -11.62 -3.28
CA GLU A 38 -9.18 -12.64 -3.80
C GLU A 38 -7.71 -12.21 -3.66
N GLN A 39 -6.88 -13.12 -3.21
CA GLN A 39 -5.43 -12.90 -3.24
C GLN A 39 -4.90 -13.02 -4.66
N CYS A 40 -4.22 -11.98 -5.12
CA CYS A 40 -3.49 -11.94 -6.37
C CYS A 40 -2.01 -12.29 -6.15
N TYR A 41 -1.38 -12.92 -7.13
CA TYR A 41 0.00 -13.39 -7.02
C TYR A 41 0.88 -12.72 -8.07
N LEU A 42 1.98 -12.11 -7.62
CA LEU A 42 2.99 -11.57 -8.53
C LEU A 42 3.69 -12.70 -9.30
N ASN A 43 4.02 -12.42 -10.55
CA ASN A 43 4.90 -13.28 -11.33
C ASN A 43 6.34 -13.12 -10.83
N THR A 44 6.97 -14.24 -10.41
CA THR A 44 8.31 -14.22 -9.81
C THR A 44 9.43 -13.83 -10.78
N GLU A 45 9.24 -14.06 -12.07
CA GLU A 45 10.22 -13.73 -13.11
C GLU A 45 10.01 -12.32 -13.68
N ASN A 46 8.84 -11.69 -13.41
CA ASN A 46 8.54 -10.36 -13.91
C ASN A 46 7.52 -9.65 -13.00
N VAL A 47 8.01 -8.75 -12.17
CA VAL A 47 7.23 -7.97 -11.19
C VAL A 47 6.15 -7.09 -11.81
N THR A 48 6.20 -6.81 -13.11
CA THR A 48 5.15 -6.05 -13.82
C THR A 48 3.92 -6.89 -14.15
N ARG A 49 3.86 -8.15 -13.70
CA ARG A 49 2.77 -9.09 -13.95
C ARG A 49 2.25 -9.71 -12.66
N PHE A 50 0.95 -9.96 -12.65
CA PHE A 50 0.30 -10.69 -11.56
C PHE A 50 -0.86 -11.54 -12.10
N SER A 51 -1.28 -12.55 -11.34
CA SER A 51 -2.44 -13.38 -11.66
C SER A 51 -3.64 -13.05 -10.79
N TYR A 52 -4.83 -13.00 -11.42
CA TYR A 52 -6.12 -12.82 -10.77
C TYR A 52 -7.17 -13.68 -11.49
N LYS A 53 -7.91 -14.50 -10.75
CA LYS A 53 -8.94 -15.43 -11.28
C LYS A 53 -8.48 -16.26 -12.48
N GLY A 54 -7.23 -16.74 -12.43
CA GLY A 54 -6.67 -17.60 -13.45
C GLY A 54 -6.22 -16.89 -14.74
N ASN A 55 -6.31 -15.57 -14.80
CA ASN A 55 -5.75 -14.75 -15.88
C ASN A 55 -4.48 -14.05 -15.41
N ASP A 56 -3.52 -13.90 -16.33
CA ASP A 56 -2.33 -13.10 -16.13
C ASP A 56 -2.55 -11.68 -16.61
N TYR A 57 -2.21 -10.71 -15.77
CA TYR A 57 -2.33 -9.28 -16.03
C TYR A 57 -0.95 -8.63 -16.12
N THR A 58 -0.80 -7.70 -17.05
CA THR A 58 0.38 -6.84 -17.18
C THR A 58 0.02 -5.43 -16.70
N ILE A 59 0.83 -4.90 -15.79
CA ILE A 59 0.70 -3.55 -15.25
C ILE A 59 1.25 -2.55 -16.27
N LEU A 60 0.47 -1.53 -16.60
CA LEU A 60 0.84 -0.48 -17.54
C LEU A 60 1.35 0.77 -16.80
N ALA A 61 2.08 1.60 -17.52
CA ALA A 61 2.52 2.91 -17.01
C ALA A 61 1.34 3.90 -16.83
N ASP A 62 0.22 3.64 -17.50
CA ASP A 62 -1.00 4.44 -17.39
C ASP A 62 -1.53 4.46 -15.96
N THR A 63 -1.74 5.65 -15.42
CA THR A 63 -2.27 5.86 -14.07
C THR A 63 -3.74 6.27 -14.06
N VAL A 64 -4.41 5.97 -12.96
CA VAL A 64 -5.80 6.33 -12.69
C VAL A 64 -5.85 7.20 -11.43
N SER A 65 -6.65 8.26 -11.43
CA SER A 65 -6.87 9.07 -10.23
C SER A 65 -7.73 8.33 -9.20
N ASN A 66 -7.65 8.71 -7.92
CA ASN A 66 -8.47 8.13 -6.85
C ASN A 66 -9.97 8.11 -7.16
N GLY A 67 -10.48 9.15 -7.84
CA GLY A 67 -11.89 9.21 -8.26
C GLY A 67 -12.28 8.24 -9.38
N GLY A 68 -11.30 7.57 -10.00
CA GLY A 68 -11.48 6.56 -11.04
C GLY A 68 -11.44 5.12 -10.54
N LEU A 69 -11.35 4.89 -9.22
CA LEU A 69 -11.35 3.55 -8.64
C LEU A 69 -12.78 2.99 -8.58
N GLY A 70 -12.93 1.73 -8.94
CA GLY A 70 -14.13 0.96 -8.75
C GLY A 70 -14.12 0.17 -7.45
N GLU A 71 -14.83 -0.96 -7.45
CA GLU A 71 -14.87 -1.84 -6.28
C GLU A 71 -13.49 -2.44 -6.00
N TRP A 72 -13.11 -2.51 -4.72
CA TRP A 72 -11.97 -3.31 -4.28
C TRP A 72 -12.30 -4.80 -4.44
N ILE A 73 -11.54 -5.52 -5.27
CA ILE A 73 -11.84 -6.91 -5.66
C ILE A 73 -10.77 -7.91 -5.23
N GLY A 74 -9.57 -7.45 -4.91
CA GLY A 74 -8.47 -8.31 -4.52
C GLY A 74 -7.30 -7.54 -3.95
N TYR A 75 -6.25 -8.25 -3.56
CA TYR A 75 -5.05 -7.66 -2.98
C TYR A 75 -3.79 -8.43 -3.38
N ILE A 76 -2.70 -7.69 -3.45
CA ILE A 76 -1.34 -8.23 -3.57
C ILE A 76 -0.61 -7.86 -2.28
N ARG A 77 -0.31 -8.83 -1.42
CA ARG A 77 0.31 -8.55 -0.10
C ARG A 77 1.83 -8.44 -0.08
N PRO A 78 2.60 -8.99 -1.03
CA PRO A 78 4.02 -9.02 -0.85
C PRO A 78 4.68 -7.65 -1.00
N LEU A 79 5.62 -7.36 -0.11
CA LEU A 79 6.77 -6.55 -0.43
C LEU A 79 7.68 -7.37 -1.33
N ALA A 80 8.04 -6.83 -2.48
CA ALA A 80 8.94 -7.48 -3.42
C ALA A 80 10.30 -6.78 -3.46
N ALA A 81 11.36 -7.52 -3.11
CA ALA A 81 12.74 -7.14 -3.37
C ALA A 81 13.13 -7.72 -4.75
N ILE A 82 13.51 -6.88 -5.69
CA ILE A 82 13.74 -7.25 -7.08
C ILE A 82 15.14 -6.85 -7.56
N ASP A 83 15.63 -7.58 -8.55
CA ASP A 83 16.86 -7.21 -9.27
C ASP A 83 16.61 -6.08 -10.30
N GLU A 84 17.68 -5.66 -10.99
CA GLU A 84 17.63 -4.64 -12.04
C GLU A 84 16.73 -5.02 -13.24
N ASN A 85 16.36 -6.28 -13.39
CA ASN A 85 15.54 -6.79 -14.49
C ASN A 85 14.07 -7.00 -14.09
N GLY A 86 13.72 -6.73 -12.83
CA GLY A 86 12.37 -6.94 -12.30
C GLY A 86 12.05 -8.37 -11.89
N LYS A 87 13.09 -9.22 -11.75
CA LYS A 87 12.94 -10.54 -11.17
C LYS A 87 12.88 -10.43 -9.66
N ILE A 88 11.93 -11.14 -9.05
CA ILE A 88 11.77 -11.15 -7.60
C ILE A 88 12.85 -12.04 -6.96
N LEU A 89 13.65 -11.44 -6.09
CA LEU A 89 14.66 -12.11 -5.29
C LEU A 89 14.09 -12.61 -3.96
N LEU A 90 13.26 -11.79 -3.34
CA LEU A 90 12.58 -12.10 -2.09
C LEU A 90 11.22 -11.41 -2.06
N GLN A 91 10.21 -12.08 -1.49
CA GLN A 91 8.92 -11.46 -1.20
C GLN A 91 8.51 -11.79 0.23
N GLU A 92 7.90 -10.80 0.88
CA GLU A 92 7.33 -10.96 2.21
C GLU A 92 5.87 -10.52 2.22
N ASN A 93 5.04 -11.34 2.85
CA ASN A 93 3.66 -10.97 3.14
C ASN A 93 3.65 -10.07 4.37
N VAL A 94 3.20 -8.83 4.20
CA VAL A 94 3.02 -7.89 5.30
C VAL A 94 1.58 -7.42 5.35
N GLU A 95 1.02 -7.28 6.54
CA GLU A 95 -0.33 -6.73 6.70
C GLU A 95 -0.35 -5.21 6.45
N THR A 96 0.74 -4.55 6.83
CA THR A 96 0.91 -3.11 6.64
C THR A 96 2.34 -2.81 6.23
N VAL A 97 2.50 -2.01 5.18
CA VAL A 97 3.82 -1.52 4.75
C VAL A 97 4.27 -0.42 5.72
N THR A 98 5.41 -0.63 6.35
CA THR A 98 6.04 0.29 7.30
C THR A 98 7.50 0.51 6.92
N PHE A 99 8.12 1.56 7.43
CA PHE A 99 9.57 1.75 7.28
C PHE A 99 10.36 0.57 7.81
N GLN A 100 9.89 -0.05 8.91
CA GLN A 100 10.56 -1.21 9.48
C GLN A 100 10.49 -2.42 8.54
N SER A 101 9.32 -2.72 7.97
CA SER A 101 9.17 -3.84 7.03
C SER A 101 10.00 -3.65 5.75
N LEU A 102 10.14 -2.40 5.27
CA LEU A 102 11.02 -2.08 4.15
C LEU A 102 12.50 -2.27 4.51
N ALA A 103 12.93 -1.80 5.68
CA ALA A 103 14.30 -1.95 6.16
C ALA A 103 14.65 -3.42 6.40
N ASP A 104 13.75 -4.19 7.02
CA ASP A 104 13.94 -5.62 7.26
C ASP A 104 14.07 -6.41 5.95
N LEU A 105 13.29 -6.06 4.93
CA LEU A 105 13.40 -6.69 3.62
C LEU A 105 14.71 -6.32 2.92
N ALA A 106 15.14 -5.06 3.00
CA ALA A 106 16.42 -4.60 2.45
C ALA A 106 17.61 -5.30 3.10
N GLU A 107 17.55 -5.55 4.41
CA GLU A 107 18.59 -6.29 5.13
C GLU A 107 18.67 -7.78 4.69
N LYS A 108 17.50 -8.38 4.42
CA LYS A 108 17.41 -9.79 3.97
C LYS A 108 17.77 -10.00 2.50
N ALA A 109 17.64 -8.98 1.67
CA ALA A 109 17.94 -9.02 0.24
C ALA A 109 18.89 -7.86 -0.15
N PRO A 110 20.15 -7.89 0.33
CA PRO A 110 21.10 -6.79 0.10
C PRO A 110 21.50 -6.63 -1.38
N GLU A 111 21.25 -7.65 -2.21
CA GLU A 111 21.47 -7.62 -3.66
C GLU A 111 20.30 -7.04 -4.45
N ALA A 112 19.18 -6.72 -3.78
CA ALA A 112 18.03 -6.12 -4.45
C ALA A 112 18.36 -4.73 -4.95
N ALA A 113 17.98 -4.44 -6.19
CA ALA A 113 18.08 -3.11 -6.77
C ALA A 113 16.92 -2.21 -6.30
N TYR A 114 15.73 -2.80 -6.11
CA TYR A 114 14.50 -2.07 -5.75
C TYR A 114 13.67 -2.87 -4.75
N ILE A 115 12.90 -2.14 -3.92
CA ILE A 115 11.85 -2.71 -3.07
C ILE A 115 10.54 -2.03 -3.43
N ILE A 116 9.54 -2.83 -3.83
CA ILE A 116 8.26 -2.34 -4.30
C ILE A 116 7.13 -2.92 -3.44
N PRO A 117 6.31 -2.09 -2.82
CA PRO A 117 5.07 -2.52 -2.19
C PRO A 117 3.94 -2.61 -3.21
N PHE A 118 3.22 -3.73 -3.18
CA PHE A 118 1.98 -3.95 -3.91
C PHE A 118 0.84 -4.12 -2.91
N LEU A 119 -0.29 -3.46 -3.15
CA LEU A 119 -1.38 -3.42 -2.18
C LEU A 119 -2.68 -3.98 -2.76
N ASN A 120 -3.55 -3.14 -3.24
CA ASN A 120 -4.93 -3.48 -3.58
C ASN A 120 -5.16 -3.57 -5.08
N VAL A 121 -6.14 -4.39 -5.46
CA VAL A 121 -6.62 -4.52 -6.84
C VAL A 121 -8.08 -4.13 -6.88
N TYR A 122 -8.43 -3.24 -7.82
CA TYR A 122 -9.77 -2.68 -8.00
C TYR A 122 -10.31 -3.00 -9.38
N ALA A 123 -11.63 -3.16 -9.47
CA ALA A 123 -12.32 -3.15 -10.75
C ALA A 123 -12.27 -1.74 -11.36
N ALA A 124 -12.30 -1.65 -12.69
CA ALA A 124 -12.52 -0.39 -13.37
C ALA A 124 -14.03 -0.04 -13.35
N PRO A 125 -14.44 1.19 -12.99
CA PRO A 125 -15.87 1.51 -12.76
C PRO A 125 -16.78 1.35 -13.98
N ASN A 126 -16.24 1.49 -15.19
CA ASN A 126 -17.02 1.50 -16.43
C ASN A 126 -16.34 0.70 -17.55
N ALA A 127 -15.47 -0.23 -17.20
CA ALA A 127 -14.71 -1.02 -18.15
C ALA A 127 -14.43 -2.42 -17.59
N ASP A 128 -14.58 -3.43 -18.44
CA ASP A 128 -14.32 -4.83 -18.08
C ASP A 128 -12.98 -5.32 -18.66
N ASP A 129 -12.27 -4.47 -19.39
CA ASP A 129 -11.08 -4.82 -20.17
C ASP A 129 -9.76 -4.57 -19.40
N TYR A 130 -9.82 -3.91 -18.24
CA TYR A 130 -8.67 -3.71 -17.37
C TYR A 130 -9.04 -3.71 -15.88
N LEU A 131 -8.06 -3.99 -15.05
CA LEU A 131 -8.07 -3.81 -13.61
C LEU A 131 -7.23 -2.59 -13.22
N ILE A 132 -7.33 -2.17 -11.97
CA ILE A 132 -6.50 -1.11 -11.40
C ILE A 132 -5.74 -1.71 -10.24
N VAL A 133 -4.42 -1.54 -10.20
CA VAL A 133 -3.56 -2.06 -9.14
C VAL A 133 -2.82 -0.91 -8.46
N ASP A 134 -2.78 -0.96 -7.13
CA ASP A 134 -2.00 -0.05 -6.31
C ASP A 134 -0.56 -0.56 -6.23
N VAL A 135 0.35 0.18 -6.82
CA VAL A 135 1.79 -0.08 -6.83
C VAL A 135 2.49 1.13 -6.25
N ASN A 136 3.15 0.97 -5.12
CA ASN A 136 3.92 2.03 -4.47
C ASN A 136 3.14 3.35 -4.27
N GLY A 137 1.83 3.24 -3.98
CA GLY A 137 0.93 4.39 -3.79
C GLY A 137 0.42 5.03 -5.08
N GLY A 138 0.76 4.49 -6.26
CA GLY A 138 0.22 4.87 -7.55
C GLY A 138 -0.81 3.86 -8.05
N TYR A 139 -1.92 4.32 -8.61
CA TYR A 139 -2.95 3.45 -9.19
C TYR A 139 -2.70 3.26 -10.69
N HIS A 140 -2.29 2.07 -11.08
CA HIS A 140 -1.94 1.73 -12.45
C HIS A 140 -3.00 0.85 -13.11
N LYS A 141 -3.22 1.03 -14.41
CA LYS A 141 -4.02 0.08 -15.18
C LYS A 141 -3.29 -1.24 -15.34
N ALA A 142 -4.03 -2.34 -15.30
CA ALA A 142 -3.52 -3.67 -15.59
C ALA A 142 -4.46 -4.37 -16.58
N VAL A 143 -3.93 -4.81 -17.70
CA VAL A 143 -4.67 -5.50 -18.75
C VAL A 143 -4.27 -6.97 -18.81
N ILE A 144 -5.16 -7.84 -19.31
CA ILE A 144 -4.81 -9.23 -19.56
C ILE A 144 -3.56 -9.26 -20.46
N SER A 145 -2.55 -10.04 -20.08
CA SER A 145 -1.23 -10.00 -20.72
C SER A 145 -1.25 -10.30 -22.22
N GLU A 146 -2.20 -11.11 -22.67
CA GLU A 146 -2.42 -11.43 -24.09
C GLU A 146 -3.02 -10.25 -24.88
N ASN A 147 -3.64 -9.29 -24.19
CA ASN A 147 -4.30 -8.13 -24.78
C ASN A 147 -3.44 -6.86 -24.77
N VAL A 148 -2.19 -6.93 -24.29
CA VAL A 148 -1.25 -5.83 -24.34
C VAL A 148 -0.97 -5.44 -25.80
N LYS A 149 -1.17 -4.17 -26.12
CA LYS A 149 -0.99 -3.64 -27.49
C LYS A 149 0.44 -3.09 -27.64
N ASP A 150 0.92 -3.02 -28.87
CA ASP A 150 2.23 -2.42 -29.19
C ASP A 150 2.33 -0.94 -28.78
N SER A 151 1.18 -0.27 -28.67
CA SER A 151 1.09 1.13 -28.19
C SER A 151 1.14 1.28 -26.68
N ASP A 152 0.95 0.20 -25.92
CA ASP A 152 0.88 0.23 -24.47
C ASP A 152 2.31 0.28 -23.89
N THR A 153 2.50 1.11 -22.89
CA THR A 153 3.75 1.19 -22.14
C THR A 153 3.60 0.37 -20.86
N VAL A 154 4.43 -0.65 -20.69
CA VAL A 154 4.47 -1.44 -19.47
C VAL A 154 5.03 -0.60 -18.32
N PHE A 155 4.53 -0.82 -17.12
CA PHE A 155 5.03 -0.19 -15.89
C PHE A 155 6.54 -0.35 -15.76
N ASP A 156 7.22 0.77 -15.54
CA ASP A 156 8.66 0.81 -15.35
C ASP A 156 8.98 1.07 -13.88
N PHE A 157 9.29 0.00 -13.16
CA PHE A 157 9.63 0.07 -11.73
C PHE A 157 10.89 0.90 -11.44
N LYS A 158 11.76 1.11 -12.43
CA LYS A 158 12.97 1.94 -12.29
C LYS A 158 12.64 3.42 -12.20
N LYS A 159 11.55 3.85 -12.84
CA LYS A 159 11.10 5.25 -12.80
C LYS A 159 10.36 5.61 -11.52
N THR A 160 9.97 4.61 -10.72
CA THR A 160 9.33 4.86 -9.43
C THR A 160 10.27 5.58 -8.45
N GLU A 161 11.59 5.41 -8.58
CA GLU A 161 12.57 6.16 -7.80
C GLU A 161 12.66 7.64 -8.18
N GLU A 162 12.43 8.00 -9.45
CA GLU A 162 12.43 9.41 -9.87
C GLU A 162 11.24 10.18 -9.31
N SER A 163 10.11 9.51 -9.06
CA SER A 163 8.94 10.13 -8.42
C SER A 163 9.05 10.19 -6.88
N ILE A 164 9.86 9.32 -6.26
CA ILE A 164 10.19 9.38 -4.83
C ILE A 164 11.23 10.48 -4.54
N ASN A 165 11.97 10.95 -5.54
CA ASN A 165 12.81 12.15 -5.45
C ASN A 165 12.00 13.47 -5.36
N ASP A 166 10.67 13.43 -5.45
CA ASP A 166 9.79 14.41 -4.81
C ASP A 166 9.78 14.21 -3.28
N SER A 167 10.93 13.84 -2.72
CA SER A 167 11.13 13.71 -1.29
C SER A 167 10.84 15.05 -0.63
N PHE A 168 10.01 14.98 0.41
CA PHE A 168 9.87 16.10 1.31
C PHE A 168 11.24 16.35 1.95
N GLU A 169 11.89 17.45 1.60
CA GLU A 169 13.07 17.89 2.30
C GLU A 169 12.67 18.90 3.37
N VAL A 170 13.11 18.67 4.59
CA VAL A 170 13.00 19.68 5.63
C VAL A 170 13.96 20.80 5.26
N ASN A 171 13.49 22.05 5.20
CA ASN A 171 14.36 23.17 4.94
C ASN A 171 15.47 23.25 6.04
N PRO A 172 16.74 23.09 5.67
CA PRO A 172 17.82 23.04 6.66
C PRO A 172 17.99 24.35 7.45
N GLU A 173 17.48 25.46 6.92
CA GLU A 173 17.51 26.78 7.58
C GLU A 173 16.26 27.03 8.44
N ASN A 174 15.17 26.28 8.19
CA ASN A 174 13.91 26.41 8.92
C ASN A 174 13.14 25.10 9.03
N ALA A 175 13.25 24.40 10.14
CA ALA A 175 12.62 23.10 10.39
C ALA A 175 11.07 23.13 10.37
N THR A 176 10.44 24.30 10.30
CA THR A 176 8.99 24.42 10.11
C THR A 176 8.59 24.51 8.63
N GLN A 177 9.54 24.37 7.72
CA GLN A 177 9.29 24.38 6.29
C GLN A 177 9.69 23.05 5.65
N LEU A 178 8.85 22.59 4.71
CA LEU A 178 9.09 21.43 3.88
C LEU A 178 9.27 21.91 2.43
N LEU A 179 10.25 21.37 1.72
CA LEU A 179 10.36 21.49 0.28
C LEU A 179 9.74 20.25 -0.37
N TRP A 180 8.88 20.46 -1.36
CA TRP A 180 8.32 19.40 -2.17
C TRP A 180 8.09 19.88 -3.60
N GLY A 181 8.60 19.15 -4.58
CA GLY A 181 8.50 19.55 -5.99
C GLY A 181 9.04 20.97 -6.29
N GLY A 182 10.07 21.42 -5.56
CA GLY A 182 10.61 22.78 -5.66
C GLY A 182 9.77 23.87 -5.02
N THR A 183 8.66 23.52 -4.35
CA THR A 183 7.79 24.45 -3.63
C THR A 183 8.02 24.36 -2.12
N VAL A 184 8.11 25.52 -1.45
CA VAL A 184 8.24 25.59 0.01
C VAL A 184 6.87 25.60 0.65
N TYR A 185 6.62 24.64 1.54
CA TYR A 185 5.40 24.53 2.35
C TYR A 185 5.70 24.88 3.81
N GLN A 186 4.87 25.73 4.40
CA GLN A 186 4.97 26.09 5.81
C GLN A 186 4.11 25.16 6.64
N VAL A 187 4.71 24.47 7.62
CA VAL A 187 3.96 23.70 8.63
C VAL A 187 3.30 24.70 9.58
N THR A 188 1.99 24.69 9.67
CA THR A 188 1.21 25.52 10.61
C THR A 188 0.81 24.70 11.84
N SER A 189 0.41 25.40 12.91
CA SER A 189 -0.14 24.75 14.11
C SER A 189 -1.60 24.33 13.96
N ASP A 190 -2.22 24.63 12.82
CA ASP A 190 -3.62 24.32 12.59
C ASP A 190 -3.79 22.82 12.37
N MET A 191 -4.61 22.19 13.21
CA MET A 191 -4.98 20.79 13.06
C MET A 191 -6.21 20.70 12.15
N VAL A 192 -6.11 19.89 11.11
CA VAL A 192 -7.27 19.49 10.33
C VAL A 192 -8.02 18.46 11.16
N SER A 193 -9.24 18.81 11.59
CA SER A 193 -10.15 17.84 12.21
C SER A 193 -11.00 17.21 11.10
N ASP A 194 -10.97 15.89 11.04
CA ASP A 194 -11.88 15.10 10.21
C ASP A 194 -13.32 15.18 10.74
#